data_22d8d322ac0ebb0e527865c18685e143
#
_entry.id   22d8d322ac0ebb0e527865c18685e143
#
_cell.length_a   1.000
_cell.length_b   1.000
_cell.length_c   1.000
_cell.angle_alpha   90.00
_cell.angle_beta   90.00
_cell.angle_gamma   90.00
#
_symmetry.space_group_name_H-M   'P 1'
#
loop_
_entity.id
_entity.type
_entity.pdbx_description
1 polymer ?
#
loop_
_entity_poly.entity_id
_entity_poly.type
_entity_poly.pdbx_seq_one_letter_code
_entity_poly.pdbx_strand_id
1 'polypeptide(L)'
;MHDIAKPLTAERDPESGSIHFYGHEKIGAEMASAILRRLKFPNKQIDEVVTCVQYHMQFKDVPQMRKATLRRLLLRPTFPVEMELHRLDCLGSHGMLDHFDFLTREAAQLAQQPQLVPPLITGADLLELGMKPGPSIGALLREVREKQLQDELTSRDAALAWAREKLAVSA
;
A
#
# COMPACT_ATOMS: atom_id res chain seq x y z
N MET A 1 1.63 19.48 -2.38
CA MET A 1 0.69 19.16 -1.29
C MET A 1 1.21 18.12 -0.29
N HIS A 2 2.12 17.23 -0.66
CA HIS A 2 2.60 16.16 0.24
C HIS A 2 3.16 16.69 1.57
N ASP A 3 3.76 17.85 1.55
CA ASP A 3 4.40 18.51 2.70
C ASP A 3 3.57 19.61 3.37
N ILE A 4 2.29 19.74 3.05
CA ILE A 4 1.45 20.87 3.48
C ILE A 4 1.33 20.99 5.02
N ALA A 5 1.48 19.88 5.75
CA ALA A 5 1.38 19.83 7.20
C ALA A 5 2.72 19.99 7.93
N LYS A 6 3.86 20.09 7.25
CA LYS A 6 5.16 20.28 7.91
C LYS A 6 5.18 21.46 8.89
N PRO A 7 4.59 22.65 8.56
CA PRO A 7 4.56 23.76 9.52
C PRO A 7 3.81 23.45 10.83
N LEU A 8 2.81 22.54 10.77
CA LEU A 8 2.00 22.16 11.94
C LEU A 8 2.62 21.05 12.78
N THR A 9 3.59 20.32 12.21
CA THR A 9 4.22 19.14 12.84
C THR A 9 5.72 19.36 13.08
N ALA A 10 6.19 20.61 12.98
CA ALA A 10 7.58 20.93 13.20
C ALA A 10 7.93 20.84 14.70
N GLU A 11 8.79 19.90 15.03
CA GLU A 11 9.34 19.72 16.37
C GLU A 11 10.86 19.83 16.32
N ARG A 12 11.44 20.59 17.26
CA ARG A 12 12.90 20.71 17.38
C ARG A 12 13.40 19.70 18.41
N ASP A 13 14.29 18.83 17.98
CA ASP A 13 15.02 17.96 18.88
C ASP A 13 15.90 18.77 19.82
N PRO A 14 15.75 18.63 21.15
CA PRO A 14 16.47 19.45 22.14
C PRO A 14 17.98 19.15 22.21
N GLU A 15 18.40 17.95 21.81
CA GLU A 15 19.81 17.53 21.88
C GLU A 15 20.56 17.86 20.58
N SER A 16 19.99 17.52 19.43
CA SER A 16 20.63 17.72 18.12
C SER A 16 20.34 19.07 17.49
N GLY A 17 19.26 19.75 17.92
CA GLY A 17 18.75 20.97 17.30
C GLY A 17 18.05 20.73 15.94
N SER A 18 17.96 19.48 15.49
CA SER A 18 17.33 19.10 14.23
C SER A 18 15.81 19.32 14.28
N ILE A 19 15.22 19.65 13.14
CA ILE A 19 13.75 19.78 13.04
C ILE A 19 13.19 18.53 12.38
N HIS A 20 12.20 17.92 13.05
CA HIS A 20 11.46 16.75 12.61
C HIS A 20 10.01 17.12 12.34
N PHE A 21 9.34 16.34 11.49
CA PHE A 21 7.96 16.58 11.05
C PHE A 21 7.13 15.29 11.17
N TYR A 22 7.12 14.68 12.35
CA TYR A 22 6.45 13.40 12.57
C TYR A 22 4.95 13.49 12.32
N GLY A 23 4.42 12.56 11.50
CA GLY A 23 2.99 12.45 11.22
C GLY A 23 2.45 13.50 10.22
N HIS A 24 3.33 14.32 9.61
CA HIS A 24 2.88 15.32 8.62
C HIS A 24 2.16 14.66 7.43
N GLU A 25 2.48 13.43 7.08
CA GLU A 25 1.82 12.68 6.02
C GLU A 25 0.34 12.41 6.32
N LYS A 26 -0.01 12.13 7.58
CA LYS A 26 -1.40 11.86 8.00
C LYS A 26 -2.22 13.15 8.06
N ILE A 27 -1.71 14.15 8.78
CA ILE A 27 -2.36 15.46 8.90
C ILE A 27 -2.45 16.11 7.51
N GLY A 28 -1.40 16.01 6.69
CA GLY A 28 -1.38 16.49 5.32
C GLY A 28 -2.44 15.85 4.43
N ALA A 29 -2.69 14.56 4.59
CA ALA A 29 -3.75 13.86 3.86
C ALA A 29 -5.15 14.40 4.21
N GLU A 30 -5.43 14.64 5.50
CA GLU A 30 -6.69 15.26 5.96
C GLU A 30 -6.83 16.69 5.41
N MET A 31 -5.79 17.50 5.48
CA MET A 31 -5.76 18.86 4.93
C MET A 31 -5.99 18.85 3.41
N ALA A 32 -5.30 17.97 2.68
CA ALA A 32 -5.47 17.83 1.24
C ALA A 32 -6.90 17.45 0.87
N SER A 33 -7.51 16.51 1.60
CA SER A 33 -8.90 16.12 1.41
C SER A 33 -9.85 17.31 1.59
N ALA A 34 -9.72 18.07 2.68
CA ALA A 34 -10.54 19.23 2.95
C ALA A 34 -10.41 20.32 1.86
N ILE A 35 -9.18 20.62 1.44
CA ILE A 35 -8.89 21.62 0.41
C ILE A 35 -9.49 21.21 -0.93
N LEU A 36 -9.26 19.97 -1.37
CA LEU A 36 -9.72 19.49 -2.67
C LEU A 36 -11.25 19.38 -2.73
N ARG A 37 -11.91 18.99 -1.62
CA ARG A 37 -13.38 19.02 -1.52
C ARG A 37 -13.93 20.43 -1.63
N ARG A 38 -13.33 21.39 -0.95
CA ARG A 38 -13.72 22.81 -1.05
C ARG A 38 -13.56 23.34 -2.47
N LEU A 39 -12.52 22.89 -3.20
CA LEU A 39 -12.27 23.24 -4.60
C LEU A 39 -13.13 22.43 -5.58
N LYS A 40 -14.00 21.54 -5.07
CA LYS A 40 -14.91 20.71 -5.88
C LYS A 40 -14.20 19.76 -6.87
N PHE A 41 -13.05 19.23 -6.50
CA PHE A 41 -12.40 18.18 -7.27
C PHE A 41 -13.26 16.90 -7.28
N PRO A 42 -13.21 16.09 -8.36
CA PRO A 42 -13.86 14.78 -8.40
C PRO A 42 -13.32 13.85 -7.30
N ASN A 43 -14.21 13.06 -6.67
CA ASN A 43 -13.82 12.17 -5.57
C ASN A 43 -12.63 11.25 -5.92
N LYS A 44 -12.60 10.69 -7.13
CA LYS A 44 -11.50 9.84 -7.59
C LYS A 44 -10.15 10.56 -7.52
N GLN A 45 -10.08 11.82 -7.92
CA GLN A 45 -8.86 12.63 -7.85
C GLN A 45 -8.50 12.97 -6.41
N ILE A 46 -9.50 13.25 -5.56
CA ILE A 46 -9.28 13.47 -4.13
C ILE A 46 -8.66 12.24 -3.50
N ASP A 47 -9.24 11.06 -3.73
CA ASP A 47 -8.75 9.80 -3.16
C ASP A 47 -7.32 9.48 -3.64
N GLU A 48 -7.01 9.73 -4.91
CA GLU A 48 -5.68 9.55 -5.48
C GLU A 48 -4.65 10.48 -4.82
N VAL A 49 -4.93 11.78 -4.75
CA VAL A 49 -4.02 12.77 -4.12
C VAL A 49 -3.85 12.50 -2.64
N VAL A 50 -4.94 12.24 -1.91
CA VAL A 50 -4.93 11.92 -0.48
C VAL A 50 -4.07 10.67 -0.20
N THR A 51 -4.22 9.63 -1.03
CA THR A 51 -3.41 8.41 -0.95
C THR A 51 -1.93 8.72 -1.16
N CYS A 52 -1.59 9.49 -2.20
CA CYS A 52 -0.20 9.89 -2.46
C CYS A 52 0.39 10.68 -1.29
N VAL A 53 -0.35 11.65 -0.72
CA VAL A 53 0.10 12.43 0.44
C VAL A 53 0.29 11.54 1.66
N GLN A 54 -0.65 10.64 1.95
CA GLN A 54 -0.61 9.77 3.12
C GLN A 54 0.56 8.80 3.10
N TYR A 55 0.96 8.34 1.92
CA TYR A 55 1.93 7.27 1.79
C TYR A 55 3.30 7.68 1.24
N HIS A 56 3.52 8.98 0.95
CA HIS A 56 4.79 9.42 0.33
C HIS A 56 6.04 9.08 1.17
N MET A 57 5.91 9.00 2.50
CA MET A 57 7.03 8.64 3.39
C MET A 57 7.37 7.14 3.38
N GLN A 58 6.52 6.26 2.81
CA GLN A 58 6.78 4.81 2.81
C GLN A 58 8.00 4.41 1.96
N PHE A 59 8.38 5.24 1.00
CA PHE A 59 9.45 4.92 0.04
C PHE A 59 10.84 4.87 0.67
N LYS A 60 11.04 5.45 1.84
CA LYS A 60 12.34 5.45 2.53
C LYS A 60 12.78 4.07 3.03
N ASP A 61 11.82 3.16 3.30
CA ASP A 61 12.07 1.86 3.92
C ASP A 61 11.88 0.68 2.95
N VAL A 62 11.70 0.94 1.63
CA VAL A 62 11.35 -0.09 0.65
C VAL A 62 12.33 -1.26 0.55
N PRO A 63 13.67 -1.09 0.65
CA PRO A 63 14.60 -2.22 0.60
C PRO A 63 14.46 -3.20 1.77
N GLN A 64 13.91 -2.75 2.91
CA GLN A 64 13.71 -3.55 4.12
C GLN A 64 12.29 -4.14 4.22
N MET A 65 11.41 -3.82 3.27
CA MET A 65 10.04 -4.31 3.29
C MET A 65 9.98 -5.82 3.08
N ARG A 66 9.08 -6.48 3.82
CA ARG A 66 8.72 -7.87 3.53
C ARG A 66 8.12 -7.98 2.12
N LYS A 67 8.37 -9.09 1.45
CA LYS A 67 7.94 -9.36 0.06
C LYS A 67 6.46 -9.04 -0.20
N ALA A 68 5.56 -9.51 0.66
CA ALA A 68 4.14 -9.23 0.50
C ALA A 68 3.81 -7.73 0.67
N THR A 69 4.50 -7.02 1.57
CA THR A 69 4.31 -5.58 1.75
C THR A 69 4.75 -4.80 0.53
N LEU A 70 5.94 -5.12 0.00
CA LEU A 70 6.47 -4.53 -1.22
C LEU A 70 5.54 -4.80 -2.41
N ARG A 71 5.14 -6.05 -2.63
CA ARG A 71 4.22 -6.41 -3.72
C ARG A 71 2.86 -5.72 -3.60
N ARG A 72 2.34 -5.53 -2.39
CA ARG A 72 1.09 -4.79 -2.15
C ARG A 72 1.24 -3.31 -2.50
N LEU A 73 2.40 -2.71 -2.20
CA LEU A 73 2.73 -1.35 -2.62
C LEU A 73 2.76 -1.24 -4.14
N LEU A 74 3.50 -2.13 -4.82
CA LEU A 74 3.64 -2.15 -6.28
C LEU A 74 2.31 -2.38 -7.03
N LEU A 75 1.37 -3.12 -6.41
CA LEU A 75 0.05 -3.42 -6.98
C LEU A 75 -1.01 -2.35 -6.66
N ARG A 76 -0.65 -1.30 -5.94
CA ARG A 76 -1.58 -0.21 -5.64
C ARG A 76 -1.91 0.57 -6.92
N PRO A 77 -3.19 0.88 -7.19
CA PRO A 77 -3.57 1.64 -8.40
C PRO A 77 -2.89 3.01 -8.50
N THR A 78 -2.56 3.62 -7.35
CA THR A 78 -1.90 4.93 -7.25
C THR A 78 -0.38 4.85 -7.37
N PHE A 79 0.21 3.64 -7.38
CA PHE A 79 1.66 3.45 -7.38
C PHE A 79 2.41 4.24 -8.46
N PRO A 80 1.95 4.33 -9.72
CA PRO A 80 2.65 5.12 -10.74
C PRO A 80 2.77 6.60 -10.36
N VAL A 81 1.71 7.18 -9.78
CA VAL A 81 1.70 8.59 -9.34
C VAL A 81 2.55 8.77 -8.08
N GLU A 82 2.48 7.83 -7.15
CA GLU A 82 3.32 7.82 -5.94
C GLU A 82 4.81 7.74 -6.29
N MET A 83 5.19 6.93 -7.28
CA MET A 83 6.56 6.83 -7.78
C MET A 83 7.06 8.13 -8.37
N GLU A 84 6.25 8.81 -9.19
CA GLU A 84 6.63 10.09 -9.76
C GLU A 84 6.75 11.17 -8.68
N LEU A 85 5.83 11.20 -7.71
CA LEU A 85 5.94 12.09 -6.55
C LEU A 85 7.26 11.85 -5.80
N HIS A 86 7.60 10.58 -5.50
CA HIS A 86 8.86 10.23 -4.84
C HIS A 86 10.08 10.69 -5.63
N ARG A 87 10.08 10.47 -6.96
CA ARG A 87 11.17 10.91 -7.83
C ARG A 87 11.37 12.43 -7.76
N LEU A 88 10.28 13.19 -7.87
CA LEU A 88 10.32 14.65 -7.84
C LEU A 88 10.75 15.18 -6.47
N ASP A 89 10.29 14.56 -5.38
CA ASP A 89 10.68 14.92 -4.02
C ASP A 89 12.19 14.67 -3.78
N CYS A 90 12.70 13.52 -4.21
CA CYS A 90 14.14 13.23 -4.16
C CYS A 90 14.96 14.25 -4.95
N LEU A 91 14.56 14.57 -6.19
CA LEU A 91 15.26 15.54 -7.02
C LEU A 91 15.21 16.95 -6.44
N GLY A 92 14.13 17.32 -5.76
CA GLY A 92 13.97 18.62 -5.10
C GLY A 92 14.69 18.74 -3.76
N SER A 93 15.16 17.63 -3.19
CA SER A 93 15.81 17.59 -1.88
C SER A 93 17.29 17.17 -1.93
N HIS A 94 17.58 15.88 -1.98
CA HIS A 94 18.94 15.31 -1.86
C HIS A 94 19.49 14.71 -3.16
N GLY A 95 18.68 14.56 -4.21
CA GLY A 95 19.07 14.05 -5.53
C GLY A 95 19.32 12.54 -5.61
N MET A 96 19.19 11.79 -4.51
CA MET A 96 19.41 10.33 -4.51
C MET A 96 18.17 9.57 -5.01
N LEU A 97 18.34 8.68 -5.98
CA LEU A 97 17.27 7.93 -6.62
C LEU A 97 17.35 6.40 -6.38
N ASP A 98 18.18 5.95 -5.43
CA ASP A 98 18.42 4.52 -5.18
C ASP A 98 17.12 3.73 -4.90
N HIS A 99 16.21 4.30 -4.12
CA HIS A 99 14.92 3.68 -3.81
C HIS A 99 13.96 3.72 -5.01
N PHE A 100 14.00 4.78 -5.81
CA PHE A 100 13.26 4.86 -7.07
C PHE A 100 13.73 3.80 -8.05
N ASP A 101 15.04 3.65 -8.22
CA ASP A 101 15.64 2.64 -9.11
C ASP A 101 15.35 1.21 -8.62
N PHE A 102 15.41 0.99 -7.30
CA PHE A 102 15.02 -0.28 -6.68
C PHE A 102 13.57 -0.62 -7.02
N LEU A 103 12.62 0.28 -6.75
CA LEU A 103 11.20 0.06 -7.01
C LEU A 103 10.90 -0.11 -8.50
N THR A 104 11.61 0.58 -9.37
CA THR A 104 11.48 0.41 -10.82
C THR A 104 11.83 -1.00 -11.25
N ARG A 105 12.92 -1.58 -10.72
CA ARG A 105 13.32 -2.97 -10.98
C ARG A 105 12.31 -3.97 -10.43
N GLU A 106 11.86 -3.77 -9.20
CA GLU A 106 10.88 -4.66 -8.56
C GLU A 106 9.53 -4.63 -9.29
N ALA A 107 9.08 -3.46 -9.75
CA ALA A 107 7.86 -3.33 -10.56
C ALA A 107 7.99 -4.05 -11.90
N ALA A 108 9.14 -3.95 -12.57
CA ALA A 108 9.42 -4.67 -13.81
C ALA A 108 9.43 -6.19 -13.60
N GLN A 109 10.00 -6.68 -12.50
CA GLN A 109 9.97 -8.11 -12.16
C GLN A 109 8.54 -8.59 -11.85
N LEU A 110 7.77 -7.80 -11.11
CA LEU A 110 6.38 -8.12 -10.78
C LEU A 110 5.50 -8.18 -12.04
N ALA A 111 5.73 -7.31 -13.01
CA ALA A 111 5.01 -7.29 -14.29
C ALA A 111 5.19 -8.61 -15.09
N GLN A 112 6.28 -9.35 -14.86
CA GLN A 112 6.51 -10.67 -15.45
C GLN A 112 5.75 -11.79 -14.71
N GLN A 113 5.02 -11.48 -13.63
CA GLN A 113 4.28 -12.41 -12.80
C GLN A 113 2.77 -12.05 -12.76
N PRO A 114 2.06 -12.07 -13.91
CA PRO A 114 0.68 -11.60 -13.99
C PRO A 114 -0.27 -12.39 -13.09
N GLN A 115 0.06 -13.62 -12.72
CA GLN A 115 -0.69 -14.47 -11.78
C GLN A 115 -0.79 -13.90 -10.37
N LEU A 116 0.07 -12.95 -10.00
CA LEU A 116 0.02 -12.29 -8.71
C LEU A 116 -0.99 -11.13 -8.65
N VAL A 117 -1.45 -10.64 -9.80
CA VAL A 117 -2.35 -9.49 -9.87
C VAL A 117 -3.77 -9.84 -9.37
N PRO A 118 -4.47 -10.87 -9.91
CA PRO A 118 -5.77 -11.25 -9.37
C PRO A 118 -5.62 -12.06 -8.08
N PRO A 119 -6.60 -11.96 -7.16
CA PRO A 119 -6.71 -12.90 -6.05
C PRO A 119 -6.91 -14.33 -6.56
N LEU A 120 -6.32 -15.33 -5.87
CA LEU A 120 -6.47 -16.75 -6.22
C LEU A 120 -7.90 -17.25 -6.02
N ILE A 121 -8.59 -16.74 -4.98
CA ILE A 121 -9.98 -17.08 -4.68
C ILE A 121 -10.77 -15.81 -4.33
N THR A 122 -12.07 -15.91 -4.41
CA THR A 122 -13.05 -14.84 -4.17
C THR A 122 -13.97 -15.17 -3.01
N GLY A 123 -14.84 -14.23 -2.62
CA GLY A 123 -15.88 -14.50 -1.62
C GLY A 123 -16.90 -15.57 -2.07
N ALA A 124 -17.16 -15.65 -3.38
CA ALA A 124 -18.04 -16.70 -3.94
C ALA A 124 -17.47 -18.10 -3.69
N ASP A 125 -16.17 -18.29 -3.92
CA ASP A 125 -15.51 -19.57 -3.65
C ASP A 125 -15.63 -19.99 -2.18
N LEU A 126 -15.56 -19.05 -1.24
CA LEU A 126 -15.71 -19.34 0.20
C LEU A 126 -17.15 -19.62 0.60
N LEU A 127 -18.14 -19.00 -0.06
CA LEU A 127 -19.55 -19.34 0.11
C LEU A 127 -19.85 -20.77 -0.38
N GLU A 128 -19.28 -21.17 -1.53
CA GLU A 128 -19.36 -22.54 -2.04
C GLU A 128 -18.71 -23.56 -1.10
N LEU A 129 -17.70 -23.17 -0.32
CA LEU A 129 -17.11 -24.00 0.75
C LEU A 129 -17.96 -24.07 2.02
N GLY A 130 -19.14 -23.41 2.03
CA GLY A 130 -20.08 -23.44 3.14
C GLY A 130 -19.93 -22.35 4.18
N MET A 131 -19.08 -21.34 3.94
CA MET A 131 -19.00 -20.18 4.82
C MET A 131 -20.30 -19.37 4.78
N LYS A 132 -20.72 -18.86 5.93
CA LYS A 132 -21.84 -17.90 5.99
C LYS A 132 -21.36 -16.51 5.59
N PRO A 133 -22.22 -15.71 4.89
CA PRO A 133 -21.91 -14.31 4.63
C PRO A 133 -21.55 -13.55 5.91
N GLY A 134 -20.45 -12.81 5.89
CA GLY A 134 -20.02 -12.05 7.06
C GLY A 134 -18.55 -11.59 7.01
N PRO A 135 -18.10 -10.88 8.03
CA PRO A 135 -16.72 -10.32 8.10
C PRO A 135 -15.63 -11.40 8.03
N SER A 136 -15.92 -12.64 8.43
CA SER A 136 -15.00 -13.77 8.39
C SER A 136 -14.52 -14.10 6.97
N ILE A 137 -15.38 -13.94 5.95
CA ILE A 137 -15.00 -14.10 4.54
C ILE A 137 -13.87 -13.12 4.19
N GLY A 138 -14.05 -11.85 4.52
CA GLY A 138 -13.03 -10.83 4.27
C GLY A 138 -11.72 -11.07 5.02
N ALA A 139 -11.80 -11.62 6.24
CA ALA A 139 -10.62 -11.98 7.01
C ALA A 139 -9.84 -13.12 6.33
N LEU A 140 -10.53 -14.20 5.93
CA LEU A 140 -9.90 -15.36 5.28
C LEU A 140 -9.32 -14.99 3.90
N LEU A 141 -10.02 -14.18 3.13
CA LEU A 141 -9.51 -13.68 1.84
C LEU A 141 -8.23 -12.86 2.01
N ARG A 142 -8.12 -12.04 3.08
CA ARG A 142 -6.88 -11.30 3.37
C ARG A 142 -5.73 -12.25 3.72
N GLU A 143 -5.97 -13.29 4.50
CA GLU A 143 -4.95 -14.31 4.83
C GLU A 143 -4.47 -15.04 3.56
N VAL A 144 -5.40 -15.49 2.71
CA VAL A 144 -5.08 -16.12 1.42
C VAL A 144 -4.26 -15.18 0.54
N ARG A 145 -4.68 -13.91 0.46
CA ARG A 145 -3.96 -12.90 -0.32
C ARG A 145 -2.56 -12.64 0.20
N GLU A 146 -2.38 -12.59 1.52
CA GLU A 146 -1.06 -12.45 2.14
C GLU A 146 -0.13 -13.62 1.73
N LYS A 147 -0.64 -14.85 1.83
CA LYS A 147 0.10 -16.06 1.44
C LYS A 147 0.42 -16.11 -0.06
N GLN A 148 -0.51 -15.68 -0.91
CA GLN A 148 -0.25 -15.53 -2.35
C GLN A 148 0.89 -14.53 -2.60
N LEU A 149 0.88 -13.38 -1.94
CA LEU A 149 1.91 -12.37 -2.10
C LEU A 149 3.27 -12.78 -1.52
N GLN A 150 3.32 -13.82 -0.68
CA GLN A 150 4.54 -14.44 -0.16
C GLN A 150 5.00 -15.66 -0.98
N ASP A 151 4.26 -16.03 -2.05
CA ASP A 151 4.44 -17.26 -2.85
C ASP A 151 4.21 -18.58 -2.07
N GLU A 152 3.53 -18.52 -0.93
CA GLU A 152 3.13 -19.71 -0.18
C GLU A 152 1.93 -20.42 -0.83
N LEU A 153 1.05 -19.66 -1.47
CA LEU A 153 -0.07 -20.17 -2.28
C LEU A 153 0.09 -19.62 -3.71
N THR A 154 0.26 -20.52 -4.66
CA THR A 154 0.57 -20.17 -6.06
C THR A 154 -0.52 -20.57 -7.06
N SER A 155 -1.56 -21.30 -6.61
CA SER A 155 -2.68 -21.72 -7.44
C SER A 155 -4.01 -21.61 -6.71
N ARG A 156 -5.10 -21.51 -7.48
CA ARG A 156 -6.46 -21.50 -6.94
C ARG A 156 -6.75 -22.78 -6.13
N ASP A 157 -6.33 -23.93 -6.63
CA ASP A 157 -6.59 -25.21 -5.97
C ASP A 157 -5.86 -25.32 -4.62
N ALA A 158 -4.60 -24.87 -4.56
CA ALA A 158 -3.86 -24.78 -3.29
C ALA A 158 -4.53 -23.82 -2.30
N ALA A 159 -5.04 -22.69 -2.78
CA ALA A 159 -5.73 -21.71 -1.94
C ALA A 159 -7.07 -22.27 -1.40
N LEU A 160 -7.83 -23.00 -2.23
CA LEU A 160 -9.07 -23.65 -1.80
C LEU A 160 -8.81 -24.77 -0.80
N ALA A 161 -7.79 -25.60 -1.02
CA ALA A 161 -7.40 -26.65 -0.09
C ALA A 161 -7.01 -26.07 1.27
N TRP A 162 -6.17 -25.06 1.28
CA TRP A 162 -5.77 -24.35 2.50
C TRP A 162 -6.96 -23.73 3.23
N ALA A 163 -7.90 -23.11 2.50
CA ALA A 163 -9.10 -22.53 3.09
C ALA A 163 -10.00 -23.58 3.74
N ARG A 164 -10.17 -24.77 3.11
CA ARG A 164 -10.92 -25.90 3.69
C ARG A 164 -10.32 -26.40 5.00
N GLU A 165 -9.01 -26.59 5.04
CA GLU A 165 -8.30 -27.01 6.26
C GLU A 165 -8.50 -26.00 7.39
N LYS A 166 -8.37 -24.72 7.09
CA LYS A 166 -8.56 -23.64 8.07
C LYS A 166 -9.98 -23.64 8.65
N LEU A 167 -10.99 -23.88 7.81
CA LEU A 167 -12.39 -23.94 8.24
C LEU A 167 -12.66 -25.18 9.10
N ALA A 168 -12.06 -26.31 8.77
CA ALA A 168 -12.22 -27.55 9.55
C ALA A 168 -11.63 -27.46 10.98
N VAL A 169 -10.57 -26.68 11.16
CA VAL A 169 -9.94 -26.45 12.48
C VAL A 169 -10.74 -25.44 13.31
N SER A 170 -11.57 -24.60 12.69
CA SER A 170 -12.33 -23.53 13.34
C SER A 170 -13.78 -23.91 13.65
N ALA A 171 -14.22 -25.13 13.27
CA ALA A 171 -15.55 -25.68 13.51
C ALA A 171 -15.57 -26.60 14.74
#